data_81ab65fb58b9ce738d52b19cedfc4fc9
#
_entry.id   81ab65fb58b9ce738d52b19cedfc4fc9
#
_cell.length_a   1.000
_cell.length_b   1.000
_cell.length_c   1.000
_cell.angle_alpha   90.00
_cell.angle_beta   90.00
_cell.angle_gamma   90.00
#
_symmetry.space_group_name_H-M   'P 1'
#
loop_
_entity.id
_entity.type
_entity.pdbx_description
1 polymer ?
#
loop_
_entity_poly.entity_id
_entity_poly.type
_entity_poly.pdbx_seq_one_letter_code
_entity_poly.pdbx_strand_id
1 'polypeptide(L)'
;GNMGEEYVHQHMLRGFVSPLWGDALPVNPAAGTYFAKNYSFTLPSQLNEADVKPEDVRIVAFATDGKGDVQQVTKCLPACEGYSAPLSALLGEPKIPVGTYYGFQFFDVELQSTTTDTIRTATFDITVNGTSHTAEWNGCLPPMETQTLRLPCSYDVVDNALNSWRISLQSLNGQAASCEPLQGDFSAPIAATPQIKLTLKTNKEASDNHFRILDAEGNVVKEFGPFADGEVTNLTEDYTLEPNRVYCFEAADDWGNGIYSP
;
A
#
# COMPACT_ATOMS: atom_id res chain seq x y z
N GLY A 1 1.47 21.53 -21.32
CA GLY A 1 0.20 20.86 -21.09
C GLY A 1 -0.68 21.72 -20.20
N ASN A 2 -1.95 21.85 -20.53
CA ASN A 2 -2.89 22.59 -19.72
C ASN A 2 -3.20 21.74 -18.47
N MET A 3 -2.60 22.09 -17.34
CA MET A 3 -2.95 21.51 -16.05
C MET A 3 -4.30 22.16 -15.67
N GLY A 4 -5.36 21.35 -15.56
CA GLY A 4 -6.70 21.84 -15.26
C GLY A 4 -6.77 22.65 -13.96
N GLU A 5 -7.86 23.38 -13.76
CA GLU A 5 -8.07 24.27 -12.61
C GLU A 5 -8.03 23.55 -11.25
N GLU A 6 -8.19 22.22 -11.23
CA GLU A 6 -8.14 21.37 -10.03
C GLU A 6 -6.77 20.68 -9.78
N TYR A 7 -5.71 21.12 -10.48
CA TYR A 7 -4.39 20.53 -10.30
C TYR A 7 -3.81 20.85 -8.92
N VAL A 8 -3.64 19.84 -8.09
CA VAL A 8 -3.00 19.98 -6.78
C VAL A 8 -1.49 19.78 -6.94
N HIS A 9 -0.73 20.84 -6.68
CA HIS A 9 0.73 20.77 -6.68
C HIS A 9 1.24 19.93 -5.49
N GLN A 10 1.89 18.82 -5.80
CA GLN A 10 2.56 17.97 -4.83
C GLN A 10 4.04 18.39 -4.67
N HIS A 11 4.56 18.26 -3.45
CA HIS A 11 5.99 18.44 -3.15
C HIS A 11 6.58 19.81 -3.51
N MET A 12 5.82 20.89 -3.38
CA MET A 12 6.34 22.24 -3.61
C MET A 12 7.26 22.69 -2.48
N LEU A 13 8.46 23.14 -2.85
CA LEU A 13 9.38 23.80 -1.90
C LEU A 13 8.74 25.11 -1.40
N ARG A 14 8.57 25.24 -0.07
CA ARG A 14 7.96 26.41 0.58
C ARG A 14 9.00 27.33 1.23
N GLY A 15 10.17 26.82 1.56
CA GLY A 15 11.24 27.59 2.17
C GLY A 15 12.41 26.71 2.62
N PHE A 16 13.44 27.37 3.12
CA PHE A 16 14.62 26.71 3.69
C PHE A 16 14.67 26.99 5.18
N VAL A 17 14.83 25.93 5.97
CA VAL A 17 14.99 26.01 7.42
C VAL A 17 16.47 26.26 7.78
N SER A 18 17.39 25.73 6.96
CA SER A 18 18.83 26.02 7.03
C SER A 18 19.22 27.13 6.05
N PRO A 19 20.46 27.63 6.07
CA PRO A 19 21.01 28.40 4.95
C PRO A 19 20.85 27.64 3.63
N LEU A 20 20.75 28.35 2.51
CA LEU A 20 20.47 27.77 1.19
C LEU A 20 21.41 26.61 0.80
N TRP A 21 22.67 26.71 1.22
CA TRP A 21 23.71 25.70 0.94
C TRP A 21 23.94 24.74 2.13
N GLY A 22 23.03 24.77 3.11
CA GLY A 22 23.14 23.95 4.31
C GLY A 22 24.21 24.44 5.29
N ASP A 23 24.53 23.59 6.24
CA ASP A 23 25.58 23.77 7.21
C ASP A 23 26.67 22.72 7.02
N ALA A 24 27.93 23.15 7.08
CA ALA A 24 29.06 22.22 6.98
C ALA A 24 29.08 21.26 8.18
N LEU A 25 29.17 19.99 7.90
CA LEU A 25 29.42 18.95 8.89
C LEU A 25 30.95 18.79 9.08
N PRO A 26 31.39 18.25 10.24
CA PRO A 26 32.81 17.96 10.44
C PRO A 26 33.37 17.06 9.33
N VAL A 27 34.55 17.40 8.83
CA VAL A 27 35.23 16.60 7.83
C VAL A 27 35.81 15.36 8.49
N ASN A 28 35.54 14.18 7.91
CA ASN A 28 36.01 12.89 8.41
C ASN A 28 35.65 12.62 9.88
N PRO A 29 34.39 12.69 10.29
CA PRO A 29 34.00 12.38 11.64
C PRO A 29 34.34 10.93 12.00
N ALA A 30 34.76 10.67 13.23
CA ALA A 30 34.93 9.31 13.71
C ALA A 30 33.60 8.56 13.69
N ALA A 31 33.64 7.23 13.49
CA ALA A 31 32.44 6.41 13.57
C ALA A 31 31.72 6.62 14.94
N GLY A 32 30.41 6.82 14.89
CA GLY A 32 29.60 7.12 16.08
C GLY A 32 29.56 8.59 16.49
N THR A 33 30.20 9.50 15.73
CA THR A 33 30.08 10.95 15.99
C THR A 33 28.63 11.38 15.76
N TYR A 34 28.09 12.07 16.78
CA TYR A 34 26.76 12.66 16.72
C TYR A 34 26.85 14.16 16.42
N PHE A 35 26.07 14.64 15.50
CA PHE A 35 25.93 16.04 15.17
C PHE A 35 24.48 16.47 15.33
N ALA A 36 24.23 17.56 16.05
CA ALA A 36 22.90 18.12 16.22
C ALA A 36 22.92 19.63 16.01
N LYS A 37 21.91 20.15 15.37
CA LYS A 37 21.68 21.57 15.17
C LYS A 37 20.21 21.90 15.29
N ASN A 38 19.89 22.96 16.02
CA ASN A 38 18.55 23.46 16.16
C ASN A 38 18.32 24.61 15.18
N TYR A 39 17.16 24.60 14.55
CA TYR A 39 16.70 25.66 13.68
C TYR A 39 15.36 26.19 14.19
N SER A 40 15.08 27.45 13.89
CA SER A 40 13.77 28.06 14.08
C SER A 40 13.31 28.60 12.75
N PHE A 41 12.08 28.27 12.37
CA PHE A 41 11.47 28.71 11.14
C PHE A 41 10.05 29.16 11.43
N THR A 42 9.68 30.36 10.98
CA THR A 42 8.31 30.83 11.09
C THR A 42 7.52 30.42 9.85
N LEU A 43 6.55 29.56 10.04
CA LEU A 43 5.67 29.13 8.95
C LEU A 43 4.75 30.30 8.55
N PRO A 44 4.80 30.80 7.32
CA PRO A 44 3.90 31.85 6.88
C PRO A 44 2.45 31.32 6.83
N SER A 45 1.49 32.17 7.15
CA SER A 45 0.05 31.81 7.04
C SER A 45 -0.41 31.65 5.58
N GLN A 46 0.24 32.35 4.66
CA GLN A 46 -0.03 32.31 3.22
C GLN A 46 1.25 32.34 2.41
N LEU A 47 1.25 31.68 1.27
CA LEU A 47 2.30 31.74 0.27
C LEU A 47 1.67 31.81 -1.13
N ASN A 48 1.96 32.89 -1.88
CA ASN A 48 1.37 33.14 -3.18
C ASN A 48 -0.17 33.03 -3.17
N GLU A 49 -0.81 33.72 -2.22
CA GLU A 49 -2.27 33.79 -2.05
C GLU A 49 -2.93 32.45 -1.61
N ALA A 50 -2.16 31.40 -1.43
CA ALA A 50 -2.64 30.12 -0.91
C ALA A 50 -2.36 30.00 0.60
N ASP A 51 -3.35 29.55 1.36
CA ASP A 51 -3.21 29.28 2.79
C ASP A 51 -2.20 28.15 3.01
N VAL A 52 -1.32 28.33 3.99
CA VAL A 52 -0.35 27.30 4.41
C VAL A 52 -0.89 26.64 5.65
N LYS A 53 -1.23 25.37 5.55
CA LYS A 53 -1.70 24.55 6.66
C LYS A 53 -0.53 23.73 7.22
N PRO A 54 -0.26 23.78 8.53
CA PRO A 54 0.84 23.02 9.13
C PRO A 54 0.79 21.52 8.84
N GLU A 55 -0.40 20.92 8.78
CA GLU A 55 -0.63 19.51 8.48
C GLU A 55 -0.17 19.10 7.06
N ASP A 56 -0.15 20.06 6.13
CA ASP A 56 0.27 19.80 4.74
C ASP A 56 1.78 20.03 4.53
N VAL A 57 2.48 20.52 5.57
CA VAL A 57 3.91 20.81 5.50
C VAL A 57 4.74 19.58 5.84
N ARG A 58 5.85 19.40 5.14
CA ARG A 58 6.85 18.38 5.42
C ARG A 58 8.21 19.02 5.53
N ILE A 59 8.98 18.62 6.53
CA ILE A 59 10.38 18.97 6.64
C ILE A 59 11.18 17.84 6.00
N VAL A 60 12.03 18.20 5.05
CA VAL A 60 12.97 17.28 4.42
C VAL A 60 14.38 17.71 4.80
N ALA A 61 15.17 16.82 5.36
CA ALA A 61 16.58 17.02 5.65
C ALA A 61 17.40 16.06 4.80
N PHE A 62 18.49 16.55 4.22
CA PHE A 62 19.42 15.74 3.47
C PHE A 62 20.85 16.14 3.73
N ALA A 63 21.74 15.17 3.67
CA ALA A 63 23.19 15.37 3.75
C ALA A 63 23.81 15.12 2.37
N THR A 64 24.79 15.96 1.99
CA THR A 64 25.53 15.83 0.73
C THR A 64 27.02 15.69 1.01
N ASP A 65 27.76 15.19 0.05
CA ASP A 65 29.21 15.05 0.11
C ASP A 65 29.99 16.34 -0.19
N GLY A 66 29.31 17.47 -0.32
CA GLY A 66 29.88 18.76 -0.70
C GLY A 66 30.06 18.93 -2.21
N LYS A 67 29.82 17.91 -3.02
CA LYS A 67 29.81 17.96 -4.50
C LYS A 67 28.40 17.98 -5.08
N GLY A 68 27.38 17.89 -4.21
CA GLY A 68 25.98 17.89 -4.57
C GLY A 68 25.35 16.50 -4.57
N ASP A 69 26.11 15.44 -4.39
CA ASP A 69 25.56 14.09 -4.30
C ASP A 69 24.90 13.88 -2.94
N VAL A 70 23.63 13.51 -2.96
CA VAL A 70 22.86 13.24 -1.74
C VAL A 70 23.27 11.89 -1.17
N GLN A 71 23.80 11.90 0.06
CA GLN A 71 24.23 10.69 0.77
C GLN A 71 23.12 10.12 1.64
N GLN A 72 22.28 10.98 2.23
CA GLN A 72 21.18 10.57 3.09
C GLN A 72 20.05 11.59 2.99
N VAL A 73 18.83 11.11 3.07
CA VAL A 73 17.63 11.95 3.14
C VAL A 73 16.67 11.39 4.19
N THR A 74 16.00 12.28 4.89
CA THR A 74 14.90 11.94 5.79
C THR A 74 13.81 12.99 5.69
N LYS A 75 12.59 12.65 6.11
CA LYS A 75 11.45 13.57 6.17
C LYS A 75 10.70 13.40 7.48
N CYS A 76 10.07 14.47 7.96
CA CYS A 76 9.17 14.43 9.11
C CYS A 76 8.07 15.49 8.98
N LEU A 77 7.06 15.34 9.82
CA LEU A 77 6.06 16.39 10.04
C LEU A 77 6.66 17.45 10.99
N PRO A 78 6.35 18.74 10.77
CA PRO A 78 6.74 19.78 11.72
C PRO A 78 5.93 19.65 13.01
N ALA A 79 6.60 19.82 14.17
CA ALA A 79 5.93 20.16 15.41
C ALA A 79 5.84 21.68 15.49
N CYS A 80 4.64 22.24 15.36
CA CYS A 80 4.42 23.69 15.38
C CYS A 80 3.95 24.14 16.76
N GLU A 81 4.60 25.15 17.34
CA GLU A 81 4.16 25.73 18.59
C GLU A 81 2.77 26.34 18.48
N GLY A 82 1.87 26.01 19.40
CA GLY A 82 0.48 26.49 19.40
C GLY A 82 -0.44 25.78 18.42
N TYR A 83 0.05 24.75 17.70
CA TYR A 83 -0.74 23.93 16.79
C TYR A 83 -0.66 22.45 17.21
N SER A 84 -1.83 21.85 17.40
CA SER A 84 -1.96 20.40 17.60
C SER A 84 -2.62 19.83 16.35
N ALA A 85 -1.86 19.10 15.56
CA ALA A 85 -2.42 18.41 14.40
C ALA A 85 -3.47 17.39 14.87
N PRO A 86 -4.62 17.29 14.21
CA PRO A 86 -5.55 16.21 14.48
C PRO A 86 -4.87 14.86 14.16
N LEU A 87 -5.22 13.83 14.93
CA LEU A 87 -4.81 12.48 14.59
C LEU A 87 -5.39 12.11 13.23
N SER A 88 -4.54 11.76 12.29
CA SER A 88 -4.94 11.44 10.92
C SER A 88 -4.10 10.31 10.34
N ALA A 89 -4.70 9.58 9.42
CA ALA A 89 -4.05 8.53 8.64
C ALA A 89 -4.76 8.39 7.30
N LEU A 90 -4.07 7.77 6.34
CA LEU A 90 -4.62 7.39 5.05
C LEU A 90 -4.67 5.87 4.95
N LEU A 91 -5.70 5.36 4.30
CA LEU A 91 -5.83 3.94 3.98
C LEU A 91 -5.41 3.71 2.53
N GLY A 92 -4.53 2.73 2.31
CA GLY A 92 -4.21 2.20 0.99
C GLY A 92 -5.15 1.06 0.62
N GLU A 93 -5.23 0.73 -0.66
CA GLU A 93 -6.12 -0.33 -1.15
C GLU A 93 -5.87 -1.66 -0.42
N PRO A 94 -6.93 -2.33 0.07
CA PRO A 94 -6.78 -3.59 0.75
C PRO A 94 -6.47 -4.70 -0.23
N LYS A 95 -5.60 -5.61 0.18
CA LYS A 95 -5.48 -6.91 -0.47
C LYS A 95 -6.57 -7.81 0.11
N ILE A 96 -7.48 -8.24 -0.74
CA ILE A 96 -8.52 -9.19 -0.35
C ILE A 96 -7.87 -10.57 -0.38
N PRO A 97 -7.79 -11.27 0.76
CA PRO A 97 -7.12 -12.55 0.78
C PRO A 97 -7.95 -13.59 0.02
N VAL A 98 -7.28 -14.35 -0.81
CA VAL A 98 -7.88 -15.49 -1.52
C VAL A 98 -8.35 -16.56 -0.55
N GLY A 99 -7.82 -16.57 0.70
CA GLY A 99 -8.13 -17.53 1.75
C GLY A 99 -9.36 -17.27 2.60
N THR A 100 -10.16 -16.25 2.32
CA THR A 100 -11.30 -15.85 3.14
C THR A 100 -12.39 -16.93 3.30
N TYR A 101 -12.41 -17.93 2.44
CA TYR A 101 -13.46 -18.97 2.40
C TYR A 101 -13.28 -20.11 3.43
N TYR A 102 -12.07 -20.34 3.94
CA TYR A 102 -11.76 -21.47 4.82
C TYR A 102 -11.32 -21.06 6.23
N GLY A 103 -11.97 -20.07 6.82
CA GLY A 103 -11.70 -19.66 8.19
C GLY A 103 -10.61 -18.59 8.34
N PHE A 104 -9.96 -18.18 7.27
CA PHE A 104 -9.09 -17.01 7.24
C PHE A 104 -9.89 -15.79 6.78
N GLN A 105 -10.58 -15.18 7.73
CA GLN A 105 -11.37 -13.99 7.44
C GLN A 105 -10.60 -12.77 7.96
N PHE A 106 -9.98 -12.05 7.03
CA PHE A 106 -9.22 -10.84 7.32
C PHE A 106 -9.09 -9.94 6.08
N PHE A 107 -8.74 -8.69 6.31
CA PHE A 107 -8.31 -7.76 5.27
C PHE A 107 -6.89 -7.28 5.58
N ASP A 108 -5.98 -7.36 4.62
CA ASP A 108 -4.68 -6.70 4.70
C ASP A 108 -4.82 -5.30 4.11
N VAL A 109 -4.64 -4.27 4.93
CA VAL A 109 -4.86 -2.86 4.59
C VAL A 109 -3.60 -2.08 4.89
N GLU A 110 -3.18 -1.21 3.99
CA GLU A 110 -2.09 -0.28 4.27
C GLU A 110 -2.63 0.91 5.06
N LEU A 111 -2.00 1.19 6.20
CA LEU A 111 -2.24 2.38 7.00
C LEU A 111 -1.00 3.27 6.95
N GLN A 112 -1.14 4.49 6.44
CA GLN A 112 -0.11 5.51 6.44
C GLN A 112 -0.40 6.54 7.52
N SER A 113 0.53 6.73 8.44
CA SER A 113 0.44 7.79 9.44
C SER A 113 0.67 9.16 8.79
N THR A 114 -0.26 10.09 9.00
CA THR A 114 -0.14 11.50 8.61
C THR A 114 -0.14 12.43 9.82
N THR A 115 -0.06 11.87 11.03
CA THR A 115 0.02 12.60 12.30
C THR A 115 1.47 12.77 12.75
N THR A 116 1.72 13.69 13.69
CA THR A 116 3.01 13.89 14.36
C THR A 116 3.27 12.87 15.46
N ASP A 117 2.23 12.18 15.93
CA ASP A 117 2.31 11.20 17.00
C ASP A 117 2.41 9.78 16.47
N THR A 118 3.07 8.91 17.21
CA THR A 118 3.07 7.49 16.90
C THR A 118 1.68 6.91 17.12
N ILE A 119 1.12 6.25 16.09
CA ILE A 119 -0.13 5.52 16.20
C ILE A 119 0.17 4.18 16.86
N ARG A 120 -0.49 3.90 17.99
CA ARG A 120 -0.35 2.66 18.74
C ARG A 120 -1.59 1.78 18.67
N THR A 121 -2.75 2.41 18.49
CA THR A 121 -4.02 1.70 18.33
C THR A 121 -4.83 2.33 17.21
N ALA A 122 -5.53 1.49 16.45
CA ALA A 122 -6.50 1.92 15.46
C ALA A 122 -7.72 1.01 15.51
N THR A 123 -8.91 1.60 15.35
CA THR A 123 -10.17 0.87 15.30
C THR A 123 -10.82 1.11 13.94
N PHE A 124 -11.29 0.04 13.33
CA PHE A 124 -11.92 0.05 12.02
C PHE A 124 -13.34 -0.53 12.10
N ASP A 125 -14.22 0.01 11.29
CA ASP A 125 -15.49 -0.62 10.94
C ASP A 125 -15.33 -1.27 9.56
N ILE A 126 -15.57 -2.57 9.48
CA ILE A 126 -15.52 -3.36 8.27
C ILE A 126 -16.92 -3.88 7.98
N THR A 127 -17.50 -3.44 6.89
CA THR A 127 -18.81 -3.91 6.45
C THR A 127 -18.64 -4.85 5.27
N VAL A 128 -19.21 -6.06 5.37
CA VAL A 128 -19.27 -7.03 4.26
C VAL A 128 -20.72 -7.42 4.06
N ASN A 129 -21.20 -7.31 2.83
CA ASN A 129 -22.60 -7.61 2.47
C ASN A 129 -23.63 -6.94 3.40
N GLY A 130 -23.33 -5.71 3.86
CA GLY A 130 -24.19 -4.94 4.76
C GLY A 130 -24.08 -5.31 6.24
N THR A 131 -23.26 -6.29 6.61
CA THR A 131 -22.99 -6.65 8.01
C THR A 131 -21.71 -5.98 8.47
N SER A 132 -21.78 -5.20 9.56
CA SER A 132 -20.63 -4.48 10.13
C SER A 132 -19.91 -5.29 11.21
N HIS A 133 -18.60 -5.19 11.21
CA HIS A 133 -17.67 -5.80 12.15
C HIS A 133 -16.65 -4.76 12.61
N THR A 134 -16.30 -4.78 13.89
CA THR A 134 -15.22 -3.94 14.40
C THR A 134 -13.92 -4.72 14.42
N ALA A 135 -12.88 -4.15 13.85
CA ALA A 135 -11.52 -4.68 13.93
C ALA A 135 -10.62 -3.69 14.69
N GLU A 136 -9.76 -4.22 15.53
CA GLU A 136 -8.80 -3.45 16.31
C GLU A 136 -7.38 -3.85 15.92
N TRP A 137 -6.55 -2.86 15.77
CA TRP A 137 -5.11 -3.04 15.58
C TRP A 137 -4.36 -2.39 16.74
N ASN A 138 -3.34 -3.12 17.23
CA ASN A 138 -2.40 -2.65 18.25
C ASN A 138 -0.98 -2.84 17.72
N GLY A 139 -0.17 -1.79 17.79
CA GLY A 139 1.19 -1.85 17.27
C GLY A 139 1.98 -0.56 17.49
N CYS A 140 2.87 -0.28 16.56
CA CYS A 140 3.68 0.93 16.58
C CYS A 140 3.87 1.40 15.13
N LEU A 141 3.12 2.42 14.75
CA LEU A 141 3.26 3.09 13.45
C LEU A 141 3.77 4.51 13.67
N PRO A 142 5.06 4.76 13.44
CA PRO A 142 5.66 6.09 13.58
C PRO A 142 5.05 7.11 12.62
N PRO A 143 5.22 8.42 12.87
CA PRO A 143 4.86 9.47 11.94
C PRO A 143 5.43 9.25 10.54
N MET A 144 4.63 9.49 9.51
CA MET A 144 5.00 9.40 8.09
C MET A 144 5.29 7.98 7.56
N GLU A 145 5.27 6.97 8.41
CA GLU A 145 5.47 5.58 8.01
C GLU A 145 4.16 4.95 7.50
N THR A 146 4.33 3.92 6.71
CA THR A 146 3.23 3.08 6.20
C THR A 146 3.44 1.65 6.68
N GLN A 147 2.39 1.02 7.13
CA GLN A 147 2.41 -0.38 7.56
C GLN A 147 1.20 -1.13 7.02
N THR A 148 1.41 -2.36 6.55
CA THR A 148 0.31 -3.26 6.24
C THR A 148 -0.23 -3.86 7.54
N LEU A 149 -1.52 -3.66 7.77
CA LEU A 149 -2.24 -4.17 8.93
C LEU A 149 -3.11 -5.35 8.50
N ARG A 150 -3.07 -6.43 9.27
CA ARG A 150 -4.03 -7.53 9.11
C ARG A 150 -5.21 -7.29 10.04
N LEU A 151 -6.35 -7.00 9.46
CA LEU A 151 -7.59 -6.73 10.17
C LEU A 151 -8.47 -7.98 10.16
N PRO A 152 -8.60 -8.70 11.30
CA PRO A 152 -9.48 -9.86 11.38
C PRO A 152 -10.93 -9.42 11.24
N CYS A 153 -11.70 -10.19 10.47
CA CYS A 153 -13.11 -9.92 10.25
C CYS A 153 -13.83 -11.23 9.96
N SER A 154 -14.86 -11.58 10.70
CA SER A 154 -15.72 -12.71 10.41
C SER A 154 -16.89 -12.24 9.57
N TYR A 155 -17.08 -12.83 8.38
CA TYR A 155 -18.18 -12.46 7.50
C TYR A 155 -18.68 -13.64 6.67
N ASP A 156 -19.94 -13.56 6.25
CA ASP A 156 -20.54 -14.52 5.35
C ASP A 156 -20.33 -14.10 3.90
N VAL A 157 -19.88 -15.03 3.10
CA VAL A 157 -19.66 -14.87 1.66
C VAL A 157 -20.83 -15.50 0.92
N VAL A 158 -21.36 -14.78 -0.08
CA VAL A 158 -22.39 -15.30 -0.98
C VAL A 158 -21.72 -15.96 -2.18
N ASP A 159 -21.97 -17.26 -2.35
CA ASP A 159 -21.42 -18.04 -3.46
C ASP A 159 -21.92 -17.54 -4.82
N ASN A 160 -21.03 -17.57 -5.81
CA ASN A 160 -21.32 -17.18 -7.19
C ASN A 160 -21.91 -15.76 -7.35
N ALA A 161 -21.60 -14.87 -6.42
CA ALA A 161 -22.04 -13.49 -6.45
C ALA A 161 -20.88 -12.54 -6.13
N LEU A 162 -21.05 -11.27 -6.48
CA LEU A 162 -20.19 -10.21 -5.98
C LEU A 162 -20.54 -9.92 -4.53
N ASN A 163 -19.53 -9.97 -3.67
CA ASN A 163 -19.62 -9.62 -2.26
C ASN A 163 -19.08 -8.21 -2.09
N SER A 164 -19.90 -7.30 -1.59
CA SER A 164 -19.48 -5.93 -1.35
C SER A 164 -18.74 -5.80 -0.03
N TRP A 165 -17.77 -4.91 0.04
CA TRP A 165 -17.05 -4.59 1.27
C TRP A 165 -16.78 -3.10 1.40
N ARG A 166 -16.65 -2.63 2.65
CA ARG A 166 -16.26 -1.26 3.00
C ARG A 166 -15.45 -1.27 4.27
N ILE A 167 -14.35 -0.53 4.30
CA ILE A 167 -13.48 -0.35 5.47
C ILE A 167 -13.40 1.13 5.80
N SER A 168 -13.70 1.47 7.04
CA SER A 168 -13.68 2.83 7.56
C SER A 168 -12.86 2.92 8.83
N LEU A 169 -11.96 3.90 8.91
CA LEU A 169 -11.25 4.22 10.14
C LEU A 169 -12.22 4.91 11.11
N GLN A 170 -12.22 4.48 12.37
CA GLN A 170 -13.09 5.01 13.42
C GLN A 170 -12.30 5.78 14.50
N SER A 171 -11.14 5.25 14.89
CA SER A 171 -10.33 5.91 15.91
C SER A 171 -8.84 5.61 15.72
N LEU A 172 -8.01 6.53 16.23
CA LEU A 172 -6.56 6.40 16.40
C LEU A 172 -6.21 6.77 17.84
N ASN A 173 -5.39 5.94 18.50
CA ASN A 173 -4.99 6.15 19.89
C ASN A 173 -6.19 6.45 20.84
N GLY A 174 -7.32 5.82 20.60
CA GLY A 174 -8.55 6.03 21.38
C GLY A 174 -9.30 7.34 21.13
N GLN A 175 -8.84 8.16 20.19
CA GLN A 175 -9.53 9.39 19.78
C GLN A 175 -10.23 9.17 18.43
N ALA A 176 -11.42 9.74 18.26
CA ALA A 176 -12.14 9.65 17.00
C ALA A 176 -11.28 10.20 15.85
N ALA A 177 -11.17 9.42 14.81
CA ALA A 177 -10.44 9.77 13.59
C ALA A 177 -11.16 9.18 12.37
N SER A 178 -11.08 9.86 11.25
CA SER A 178 -11.67 9.40 10.01
C SER A 178 -10.79 9.78 8.83
N CYS A 179 -10.85 8.97 7.79
CA CYS A 179 -10.29 9.27 6.47
C CYS A 179 -11.28 8.78 5.40
N GLU A 180 -10.95 8.98 4.14
CA GLU A 180 -11.75 8.42 3.05
C GLU A 180 -11.83 6.91 3.20
N PRO A 181 -13.03 6.33 3.28
CA PRO A 181 -13.19 4.90 3.43
C PRO A 181 -12.85 4.17 2.12
N LEU A 182 -12.34 2.97 2.25
CA LEU A 182 -12.15 2.06 1.13
C LEU A 182 -13.40 1.21 0.93
N GLN A 183 -13.72 0.92 -0.32
CA GLN A 183 -14.85 0.06 -0.66
C GLN A 183 -14.64 -0.61 -2.01
N GLY A 184 -15.26 -1.75 -2.21
CA GLY A 184 -15.19 -2.51 -3.45
C GLY A 184 -16.00 -3.78 -3.36
N ASP A 185 -15.75 -4.66 -4.32
CA ASP A 185 -16.41 -5.95 -4.43
C ASP A 185 -15.36 -7.05 -4.63
N PHE A 186 -15.70 -8.27 -4.23
CA PHE A 186 -14.94 -9.48 -4.54
C PHE A 186 -15.85 -10.64 -4.87
N SER A 187 -15.37 -11.58 -5.68
CA SER A 187 -16.08 -12.83 -5.98
C SER A 187 -15.66 -13.91 -4.97
N ALA A 188 -16.62 -14.72 -4.55
CA ALA A 188 -16.32 -15.91 -3.77
C ALA A 188 -15.49 -16.89 -4.63
N PRO A 189 -14.55 -17.65 -4.01
CA PRO A 189 -13.90 -18.74 -4.70
C PRO A 189 -14.88 -19.78 -5.22
N ILE A 190 -14.59 -20.33 -6.40
CA ILE A 190 -15.42 -21.39 -7.00
C ILE A 190 -15.01 -22.71 -6.32
N ALA A 191 -15.99 -23.45 -5.82
CA ALA A 191 -15.75 -24.78 -5.31
C ALA A 191 -15.31 -25.72 -6.46
N ALA A 192 -14.17 -26.37 -6.28
CA ALA A 192 -13.59 -27.31 -7.24
C ALA A 192 -13.16 -28.60 -6.56
N THR A 193 -13.02 -29.66 -7.36
CA THR A 193 -12.38 -30.88 -6.87
C THR A 193 -10.87 -30.67 -6.74
N PRO A 194 -10.17 -31.42 -5.85
CA PRO A 194 -8.72 -31.35 -5.78
C PRO A 194 -8.02 -31.70 -7.10
N GLN A 195 -8.61 -32.56 -7.91
CA GLN A 195 -8.10 -32.88 -9.25
C GLN A 195 -8.59 -31.80 -10.23
N ILE A 196 -7.66 -31.05 -10.78
CA ILE A 196 -7.92 -30.05 -11.80
C ILE A 196 -7.24 -30.46 -13.10
N LYS A 197 -7.86 -30.04 -14.20
CA LYS A 197 -7.28 -30.15 -15.53
C LYS A 197 -7.11 -28.76 -16.11
N LEU A 198 -5.87 -28.38 -16.36
CA LEU A 198 -5.56 -27.13 -17.02
C LEU A 198 -5.41 -27.36 -18.52
N THR A 199 -6.11 -26.59 -19.32
CA THR A 199 -5.94 -26.55 -20.77
C THR A 199 -5.63 -25.10 -21.16
N LEU A 200 -4.45 -24.90 -21.76
CA LEU A 200 -3.97 -23.61 -22.21
C LEU A 200 -3.72 -23.63 -23.70
N LYS A 201 -3.89 -22.47 -24.32
CA LYS A 201 -3.39 -22.20 -25.67
C LYS A 201 -2.71 -20.84 -25.63
N THR A 202 -1.41 -20.80 -25.98
CA THR A 202 -0.65 -19.55 -26.03
C THR A 202 -0.77 -18.87 -27.39
N ASN A 203 -0.37 -17.60 -27.46
CA ASN A 203 -0.06 -16.93 -28.71
C ASN A 203 1.33 -17.36 -29.23
N LYS A 204 1.86 -16.68 -30.27
CA LYS A 204 3.22 -16.92 -30.79
C LYS A 204 4.32 -16.17 -30.06
N GLU A 205 3.95 -15.26 -29.17
CA GLU A 205 4.84 -14.47 -28.31
C GLU A 205 4.71 -14.99 -26.88
N ALA A 206 4.86 -16.32 -26.75
CA ALA A 206 4.48 -17.03 -25.54
C ALA A 206 5.50 -16.92 -24.39
N SER A 207 6.70 -16.40 -24.66
CA SER A 207 7.75 -16.24 -23.67
C SER A 207 7.41 -15.22 -22.57
N ASP A 208 6.47 -14.32 -22.85
CA ASP A 208 5.97 -13.30 -21.92
C ASP A 208 4.72 -13.75 -21.13
N ASN A 209 4.20 -14.94 -21.41
CA ASN A 209 3.03 -15.47 -20.74
C ASN A 209 3.40 -16.30 -19.52
N HIS A 210 2.79 -15.99 -18.38
CA HIS A 210 2.96 -16.69 -17.11
C HIS A 210 1.64 -17.26 -16.62
N PHE A 211 1.67 -18.55 -16.29
CA PHE A 211 0.50 -19.24 -15.73
C PHE A 211 0.91 -19.93 -14.44
N ARG A 212 0.32 -19.51 -13.33
CA ARG A 212 0.69 -19.97 -12.00
C ARG A 212 -0.54 -20.35 -11.18
N ILE A 213 -0.34 -21.29 -10.29
CA ILE A 213 -1.27 -21.55 -9.18
C ILE A 213 -0.59 -21.02 -7.93
N LEU A 214 -1.27 -20.13 -7.24
CA LEU A 214 -0.83 -19.51 -5.99
C LEU A 214 -1.65 -20.05 -4.84
N ASP A 215 -1.04 -20.19 -3.66
CA ASP A 215 -1.76 -20.44 -2.41
C ASP A 215 -2.43 -19.16 -1.86
N ALA A 216 -3.08 -19.29 -0.71
CA ALA A 216 -3.76 -18.17 -0.04
C ALA A 216 -2.80 -17.05 0.40
N GLU A 217 -1.53 -17.37 0.60
CA GLU A 217 -0.47 -16.43 0.99
C GLU A 217 0.22 -15.80 -0.22
N GLY A 218 -0.13 -16.22 -1.44
CA GLY A 218 0.45 -15.73 -2.71
C GLY A 218 1.75 -16.43 -3.11
N ASN A 219 2.10 -17.55 -2.47
CA ASN A 219 3.27 -18.34 -2.88
C ASN A 219 2.92 -19.18 -4.10
N VAL A 220 3.90 -19.33 -5.00
CA VAL A 220 3.74 -20.18 -6.19
C VAL A 220 3.74 -21.65 -5.78
N VAL A 221 2.61 -22.33 -6.00
CA VAL A 221 2.45 -23.77 -5.78
C VAL A 221 2.82 -24.55 -7.03
N LYS A 222 2.46 -24.02 -8.18
CA LYS A 222 2.76 -24.60 -9.48
C LYS A 222 2.92 -23.50 -10.53
N GLU A 223 3.93 -23.61 -11.36
CA GLU A 223 4.12 -22.80 -12.55
C GLU A 223 4.08 -23.69 -13.79
N PHE A 224 3.45 -23.18 -14.86
CA PHE A 224 3.33 -23.85 -16.14
C PHE A 224 4.16 -23.08 -17.16
N GLY A 225 4.99 -23.78 -17.90
CA GLY A 225 5.97 -23.20 -18.83
C GLY A 225 7.41 -23.53 -18.40
N PRO A 226 8.42 -22.78 -18.85
CA PRO A 226 8.33 -21.64 -19.77
C PRO A 226 7.87 -22.03 -21.19
N PHE A 227 7.28 -21.09 -21.90
CA PHE A 227 6.87 -21.26 -23.29
C PHE A 227 7.87 -20.56 -24.23
N ALA A 228 7.98 -21.07 -25.46
CA ALA A 228 8.88 -20.50 -26.46
C ALA A 228 8.11 -19.66 -27.48
N ASP A 229 8.75 -18.60 -27.98
CA ASP A 229 8.20 -17.80 -29.06
C ASP A 229 8.25 -18.52 -30.41
N GLY A 230 7.39 -18.07 -31.31
CA GLY A 230 7.29 -18.54 -32.68
C GLY A 230 6.28 -19.65 -32.92
N GLU A 231 5.86 -20.35 -31.88
CA GLU A 231 4.88 -21.44 -31.97
C GLU A 231 3.74 -21.25 -30.97
N VAL A 232 2.54 -21.68 -31.39
CA VAL A 232 1.38 -21.76 -30.49
C VAL A 232 1.49 -23.05 -29.69
N THR A 233 1.60 -22.94 -28.40
CA THR A 233 1.62 -24.11 -27.50
C THR A 233 0.20 -24.44 -27.05
N ASN A 234 -0.20 -25.70 -27.21
CA ASN A 234 -1.40 -26.26 -26.60
C ASN A 234 -0.94 -27.18 -25.45
N LEU A 235 -1.13 -26.72 -24.21
CA LEU A 235 -0.82 -27.52 -23.03
C LEU A 235 -2.11 -28.09 -22.45
N THR A 236 -2.06 -29.36 -22.08
CA THR A 236 -3.09 -29.98 -21.25
C THR A 236 -2.37 -30.74 -20.14
N GLU A 237 -2.59 -30.36 -18.89
CA GLU A 237 -1.93 -30.93 -17.73
C GLU A 237 -2.94 -31.19 -16.63
N ASP A 238 -2.91 -32.38 -16.04
CA ASP A 238 -3.66 -32.70 -14.84
C ASP A 238 -2.81 -32.41 -13.62
N TYR A 239 -3.40 -31.74 -12.62
CA TYR A 239 -2.72 -31.39 -11.39
C TYR A 239 -3.61 -31.66 -10.18
N THR A 240 -3.02 -32.14 -9.09
CA THR A 240 -3.74 -32.41 -7.83
C THR A 240 -3.38 -31.36 -6.79
N LEU A 241 -4.37 -30.58 -6.39
CA LEU A 241 -4.29 -29.63 -5.30
C LEU A 241 -4.51 -30.30 -3.95
N GLU A 242 -3.99 -29.71 -2.89
CA GLU A 242 -4.35 -30.15 -1.54
C GLU A 242 -5.81 -29.84 -1.25
N PRO A 243 -6.57 -30.78 -0.69
CA PRO A 243 -7.98 -30.56 -0.39
C PRO A 243 -8.17 -29.52 0.73
N ASN A 244 -9.32 -28.88 0.75
CA ASN A 244 -9.73 -27.91 1.76
C ASN A 244 -8.78 -26.68 1.85
N ARG A 245 -8.22 -26.26 0.72
CA ARG A 245 -7.44 -25.03 0.59
C ARG A 245 -7.99 -24.16 -0.52
N VAL A 246 -7.67 -22.89 -0.47
CA VAL A 246 -7.98 -21.92 -1.52
C VAL A 246 -6.75 -21.64 -2.36
N TYR A 247 -6.95 -21.58 -3.66
CA TYR A 247 -5.90 -21.31 -4.64
C TYR A 247 -6.37 -20.22 -5.60
N CYS A 248 -5.42 -19.44 -6.10
CA CYS A 248 -5.62 -18.52 -7.19
C CYS A 248 -4.92 -19.03 -8.44
N PHE A 249 -5.64 -19.09 -9.56
CA PHE A 249 -5.00 -19.26 -10.86
C PHE A 249 -4.68 -17.88 -11.43
N GLU A 250 -3.39 -17.62 -11.62
CA GLU A 250 -2.88 -16.39 -12.22
C GLU A 250 -2.50 -16.66 -13.68
N ALA A 251 -2.99 -15.79 -14.56
CA ALA A 251 -2.55 -15.72 -15.95
C ALA A 251 -2.08 -14.28 -16.19
N ALA A 252 -0.82 -14.11 -16.49
CA ALA A 252 -0.18 -12.82 -16.70
C ALA A 252 0.53 -12.76 -18.07
N ASP A 253 0.62 -11.58 -18.61
CA ASP A 253 1.24 -11.25 -19.88
C ASP A 253 2.09 -9.98 -19.65
N ASP A 254 3.40 -10.11 -19.71
CA ASP A 254 4.33 -9.04 -19.36
C ASP A 254 4.30 -7.86 -20.34
N TRP A 255 3.89 -8.10 -21.59
CA TRP A 255 3.83 -7.06 -22.62
C TRP A 255 2.43 -6.46 -22.80
N GLY A 256 1.40 -7.09 -22.24
CA GLY A 256 0.03 -6.60 -22.34
C GLY A 256 -0.57 -6.72 -23.73
N ASN A 257 -0.02 -7.57 -24.59
CA ASN A 257 -0.49 -7.81 -25.95
C ASN A 257 -1.52 -8.95 -26.04
N GLY A 258 -1.80 -9.62 -24.93
CA GLY A 258 -2.80 -10.67 -24.76
C GLY A 258 -2.22 -12.07 -24.85
N ILE A 259 -2.72 -12.96 -24.00
CA ILE A 259 -2.27 -14.36 -23.88
C ILE A 259 -2.63 -15.17 -25.14
N TYR A 260 -3.66 -14.77 -25.86
CA TYR A 260 -4.10 -15.42 -27.10
C TYR A 260 -4.47 -14.40 -28.16
N SER A 261 -3.84 -14.50 -29.31
CA SER A 261 -4.29 -13.84 -30.54
C SER A 261 -4.88 -14.90 -31.49
N PRO A 262 -6.11 -14.70 -31.99
CA PRO A 262 -6.75 -15.65 -32.90
C PRO A 262 -6.01 -15.81 -34.23
#